data_6d00cd7bc7ac1d7de5a51f89a1bfcda4
#
_entry.id   6d00cd7bc7ac1d7de5a51f89a1bfcda4
#
_cell.length_a   1.000
_cell.length_b   1.000
_cell.length_c   1.000
_cell.angle_alpha   90.00
_cell.angle_beta   90.00
_cell.angle_gamma   90.00
#
_symmetry.space_group_name_H-M   'P 1'
#
loop_
_entity.id
_entity.type
_entity.pdbx_description
1 polymer ?
#
loop_
_entity_poly.entity_id
_entity_poly.type
_entity_poly.pdbx_seq_one_letter_code
_entity_poly.pdbx_strand_id
1 'polypeptide(L)'
;DIEEAVLNSQLSYLKNIRGGIFELNKNEISKEDMNLLQFIAGIIIDSKKGGISHSLKDIEEEYLEKYKKIPNESENIIIEPENQENIDILQNTENLKYYNEYGAFSADGKEYLVKTNKDNQLPTVWSHIMANKKFGTLVTQSMGGYTWYKNSRLNRVTAWENQPNFDIPSEIIYIKDQETKKVWSLGLNPMPDNKNYNVVYGFGYTKFIHKSDGIEQELEVFVPKEDSVKIQILKLKNMNLNRKKLKIVYYMKPVLGEDELKSNGYIDLKYDKNNNIICAQNLYNSEFKNDVIYVSNSEKMQSYTGDKNFFFGNGNISNPDGLKKSSLNNENSLGKKPCIAYE
;
A
#
# COMPACT_ATOMS: atom_id res chain seq x y z
N ASP A 1 -41.01 -13.66 4.59
CA ASP A 1 -40.16 -14.63 5.29
C ASP A 1 -38.78 -14.67 4.59
N ILE A 2 -37.70 -14.69 5.37
CA ILE A 2 -36.32 -14.68 4.81
C ILE A 2 -36.07 -15.98 4.03
N GLU A 3 -36.51 -17.09 4.55
CA GLU A 3 -36.34 -18.39 3.87
C GLU A 3 -37.01 -18.40 2.49
N GLU A 4 -38.22 -17.89 2.41
CA GLU A 4 -38.97 -17.79 1.16
C GLU A 4 -38.26 -16.84 0.17
N ALA A 5 -37.73 -15.72 0.66
CA ALA A 5 -36.95 -14.78 -0.16
C ALA A 5 -35.68 -15.41 -0.72
N VAL A 6 -34.96 -16.21 0.07
CA VAL A 6 -33.76 -16.93 -0.39
C VAL A 6 -34.13 -18.01 -1.39
N LEU A 7 -35.17 -18.79 -1.13
CA LEU A 7 -35.61 -19.86 -2.04
C LEU A 7 -36.10 -19.33 -3.40
N ASN A 8 -36.75 -18.16 -3.40
CA ASN A 8 -37.25 -17.50 -4.61
C ASN A 8 -36.19 -16.64 -5.33
N SER A 9 -34.98 -16.52 -4.76
CA SER A 9 -33.87 -15.77 -5.35
C SER A 9 -33.05 -16.63 -6.32
N GLN A 10 -32.31 -15.97 -7.21
CA GLN A 10 -31.30 -16.63 -8.03
C GLN A 10 -30.14 -17.21 -7.21
N LEU A 11 -30.07 -16.93 -5.92
CA LEU A 11 -29.04 -17.36 -4.98
C LEU A 11 -29.46 -18.57 -4.14
N SER A 12 -30.62 -19.19 -4.42
CA SER A 12 -31.13 -20.36 -3.67
C SER A 12 -30.14 -21.53 -3.61
N TYR A 13 -29.31 -21.70 -4.63
CA TYR A 13 -28.25 -22.73 -4.66
C TYR A 13 -27.13 -22.51 -3.63
N LEU A 14 -27.04 -21.31 -3.04
CA LEU A 14 -26.07 -21.00 -1.98
C LEU A 14 -26.55 -21.39 -0.58
N LYS A 15 -27.78 -21.85 -0.42
CA LYS A 15 -28.32 -22.20 0.90
C LYS A 15 -27.59 -23.43 1.48
N ASN A 16 -27.08 -23.28 2.69
CA ASN A 16 -26.40 -24.33 3.49
C ASN A 16 -25.14 -24.93 2.87
N ILE A 17 -24.46 -24.21 1.99
CA ILE A 17 -23.15 -24.65 1.49
C ILE A 17 -22.02 -23.73 2.02
N ARG A 18 -20.80 -24.23 2.03
CA ARG A 18 -19.62 -23.45 2.48
C ARG A 18 -19.47 -22.16 1.62
N GLY A 19 -19.40 -21.03 2.30
CA GLY A 19 -19.35 -19.71 1.63
C GLY A 19 -20.71 -19.22 1.13
N GLY A 20 -21.80 -19.88 1.52
CA GLY A 20 -23.16 -19.55 1.13
C GLY A 20 -23.98 -18.88 2.22
N ILE A 21 -25.29 -19.08 2.17
CA ILE A 21 -26.29 -18.47 3.03
C ILE A 21 -26.76 -19.50 4.06
N PHE A 22 -26.64 -19.17 5.34
CA PHE A 22 -27.12 -19.96 6.45
C PHE A 22 -28.22 -19.20 7.18
N GLU A 23 -29.38 -19.84 7.36
CA GLU A 23 -30.47 -19.33 8.15
C GLU A 23 -30.44 -20.02 9.51
N LEU A 24 -30.39 -19.25 10.57
CA LEU A 24 -30.28 -19.73 11.93
C LEU A 24 -31.36 -19.11 12.81
N ASN A 25 -32.09 -19.94 13.55
CA ASN A 25 -33.08 -19.47 14.50
C ASN A 25 -32.39 -19.03 15.81
N LYS A 26 -32.53 -17.76 16.17
CA LYS A 26 -31.90 -17.19 17.37
C LYS A 26 -32.26 -17.95 18.66
N ASN A 27 -33.43 -18.56 18.74
CA ASN A 27 -33.86 -19.33 19.92
C ASN A 27 -33.25 -20.73 20.01
N GLU A 28 -32.61 -21.20 18.93
CA GLU A 28 -31.99 -22.51 18.82
C GLU A 28 -30.46 -22.45 18.89
N ILE A 29 -29.89 -21.25 18.94
CA ILE A 29 -28.45 -21.04 19.02
C ILE A 29 -28.07 -20.70 20.45
N SER A 30 -26.99 -21.33 20.94
CA SER A 30 -26.44 -20.99 22.26
C SER A 30 -25.92 -19.54 22.30
N LYS A 31 -25.84 -18.97 23.51
CA LYS A 31 -25.29 -17.63 23.68
C LYS A 31 -23.81 -17.57 23.29
N GLU A 32 -23.09 -18.64 23.54
CA GLU A 32 -21.68 -18.81 23.20
C GLU A 32 -21.50 -18.83 21.68
N ASP A 33 -22.31 -19.61 20.96
CA ASP A 33 -22.25 -19.66 19.48
C ASP A 33 -22.65 -18.33 18.87
N MET A 34 -23.66 -17.63 19.42
CA MET A 34 -24.03 -16.29 18.97
C MET A 34 -22.88 -15.29 19.14
N ASN A 35 -22.20 -15.32 20.29
CA ASN A 35 -21.03 -14.48 20.53
C ASN A 35 -19.89 -14.81 19.56
N LEU A 36 -19.67 -16.09 19.28
CA LEU A 36 -18.65 -16.51 18.30
C LEU A 36 -18.99 -16.03 16.90
N LEU A 37 -20.24 -16.19 16.46
CA LEU A 37 -20.70 -15.68 15.16
C LEU A 37 -20.51 -14.17 15.04
N GLN A 38 -20.87 -13.41 16.08
CA GLN A 38 -20.65 -11.96 16.10
C GLN A 38 -19.18 -11.58 16.10
N PHE A 39 -18.33 -12.37 16.77
CA PHE A 39 -16.88 -12.12 16.81
C PHE A 39 -16.20 -12.35 15.46
N ILE A 40 -16.63 -13.39 14.71
CA ILE A 40 -16.05 -13.71 13.40
C ILE A 40 -16.69 -12.95 12.24
N ALA A 41 -17.86 -12.34 12.45
CA ALA A 41 -18.54 -11.57 11.41
C ALA A 41 -17.74 -10.34 11.01
N GLY A 42 -17.47 -10.18 9.72
CA GLY A 42 -16.85 -8.97 9.18
C GLY A 42 -17.79 -7.77 9.21
N ILE A 43 -19.09 -8.00 9.03
CA ILE A 43 -20.17 -6.99 9.07
C ILE A 43 -21.37 -7.60 9.79
N ILE A 44 -21.98 -6.82 10.69
CA ILE A 44 -23.23 -7.18 11.37
C ILE A 44 -24.29 -6.14 11.01
N ILE A 45 -25.39 -6.60 10.42
CA ILE A 45 -26.53 -5.75 10.07
C ILE A 45 -27.72 -6.10 10.98
N ASP A 46 -28.21 -5.13 11.72
CA ASP A 46 -29.39 -5.26 12.58
C ASP A 46 -30.57 -4.56 11.94
N SER A 47 -31.55 -5.33 11.49
CA SER A 47 -32.79 -4.80 10.86
C SER A 47 -33.60 -3.85 11.76
N LYS A 48 -33.41 -3.90 13.08
CA LYS A 48 -34.05 -2.97 14.03
C LYS A 48 -33.45 -1.57 13.98
N LYS A 49 -32.25 -1.42 13.45
CA LYS A 49 -31.54 -0.14 13.30
C LYS A 49 -31.81 0.56 11.95
N GLY A 50 -32.64 -0.03 11.11
CA GLY A 50 -32.97 0.50 9.79
C GLY A 50 -32.69 -0.49 8.66
N GLY A 51 -32.84 -0.05 7.41
CA GLY A 51 -32.54 -0.87 6.24
C GLY A 51 -31.04 -1.06 6.00
N ILE A 52 -30.69 -2.00 5.12
CA ILE A 52 -29.30 -2.31 4.75
C ILE A 52 -28.51 -1.05 4.36
N SER A 53 -29.11 -0.16 3.57
CA SER A 53 -28.48 1.10 3.14
C SER A 53 -28.11 2.02 4.31
N HIS A 54 -28.89 2.01 5.40
CA HIS A 54 -28.59 2.80 6.60
C HIS A 54 -27.44 2.17 7.38
N SER A 55 -27.49 0.87 7.60
CA SER A 55 -26.42 0.13 8.29
C SER A 55 -25.07 0.20 7.53
N LEU A 56 -25.09 0.20 6.19
CA LEU A 56 -23.88 0.36 5.39
C LEU A 56 -23.31 1.79 5.51
N LYS A 57 -24.15 2.81 5.58
CA LYS A 57 -23.69 4.19 5.84
C LYS A 57 -23.05 4.34 7.22
N ASP A 58 -23.66 3.78 8.25
CA ASP A 58 -23.11 3.80 9.61
C ASP A 58 -21.73 3.12 9.65
N ILE A 59 -21.59 1.97 8.96
CA ILE A 59 -20.30 1.24 8.85
C ILE A 59 -19.28 2.06 8.06
N GLU A 60 -19.69 2.69 6.97
CA GLU A 60 -18.83 3.55 6.16
C GLU A 60 -18.39 4.79 6.97
N GLU A 61 -19.29 5.42 7.70
CA GLU A 61 -18.99 6.55 8.57
C GLU A 61 -18.04 6.15 9.71
N GLU A 62 -18.29 5.00 10.38
CA GLU A 62 -17.41 4.46 11.43
C GLU A 62 -16.02 4.12 10.86
N TYR A 63 -15.97 3.52 9.67
CA TYR A 63 -14.73 3.22 8.97
C TYR A 63 -13.98 4.52 8.62
N LEU A 64 -14.67 5.49 8.03
CA LEU A 64 -14.10 6.79 7.68
C LEU A 64 -13.69 7.58 8.93
N GLU A 65 -14.48 7.54 10.02
CA GLU A 65 -14.09 8.14 11.30
C GLU A 65 -12.85 7.49 11.92
N LYS A 66 -12.73 6.17 11.84
CA LYS A 66 -11.55 5.45 12.31
C LYS A 66 -10.28 5.86 11.55
N TYR A 67 -10.42 6.22 10.28
CA TYR A 67 -9.33 6.76 9.46
C TYR A 67 -9.19 8.29 9.56
N LYS A 68 -10.27 9.02 9.91
CA LYS A 68 -10.24 10.48 10.14
C LYS A 68 -9.76 10.87 11.54
N LYS A 69 -9.96 10.03 12.55
CA LYS A 69 -9.59 10.27 13.96
C LYS A 69 -8.13 10.02 14.29
N ILE A 70 -7.24 10.15 13.33
CA ILE A 70 -5.84 10.35 13.65
C ILE A 70 -5.65 11.86 13.74
N PRO A 71 -5.54 12.43 14.94
CA PRO A 71 -5.14 13.82 15.02
C PRO A 71 -3.78 13.91 14.33
N ASN A 72 -3.70 14.71 13.30
CA ASN A 72 -2.41 15.27 12.91
C ASN A 72 -1.97 16.12 14.10
N GLU A 73 -1.28 15.54 15.08
CA GLU A 73 -0.58 16.28 16.12
C GLU A 73 0.60 17.10 15.56
N SER A 74 0.57 17.37 14.29
CA SER A 74 1.50 18.29 13.62
C SER A 74 0.76 19.36 12.82
N GLU A 75 -0.34 19.91 13.36
CA GLU A 75 -0.73 21.29 13.03
C GLU A 75 0.20 22.29 13.72
N ASN A 76 1.48 22.12 13.60
CA ASN A 76 2.34 23.27 13.47
C ASN A 76 2.13 23.73 12.02
N ILE A 77 1.27 24.72 11.86
CA ILE A 77 1.16 25.54 10.64
C ILE A 77 2.54 26.15 10.42
N ILE A 78 3.43 25.40 9.79
CA ILE A 78 4.59 25.99 9.16
C ILE A 78 3.98 26.65 7.93
N ILE A 79 3.84 27.96 7.97
CA ILE A 79 3.59 28.80 6.78
C ILE A 79 4.75 28.46 5.84
N GLU A 80 4.53 27.52 4.93
CA GLU A 80 5.46 27.29 3.83
C GLU A 80 5.51 28.63 3.07
N PRO A 81 6.69 29.17 2.78
CA PRO A 81 6.77 30.39 1.96
C PRO A 81 6.02 30.14 0.64
N GLU A 82 5.11 31.01 0.27
CA GLU A 82 4.16 30.91 -0.85
C GLU A 82 4.80 30.68 -2.24
N ASN A 83 6.12 30.58 -2.33
CA ASN A 83 6.88 30.50 -3.59
C ASN A 83 7.57 29.14 -3.86
N GLN A 84 7.12 28.04 -3.29
CA GLN A 84 7.62 26.74 -3.75
C GLN A 84 6.77 26.25 -4.92
N GLU A 85 7.25 26.49 -6.14
CA GLU A 85 6.61 26.03 -7.37
C GLU A 85 6.28 24.54 -7.29
N ASN A 86 5.03 24.25 -7.61
CA ASN A 86 4.54 22.87 -7.70
C ASN A 86 5.09 22.27 -9.02
N ILE A 87 5.59 21.05 -8.98
CA ILE A 87 6.02 20.36 -10.20
C ILE A 87 4.78 19.98 -11.01
N ASP A 88 4.73 20.40 -12.27
CA ASP A 88 3.65 20.05 -13.21
C ASP A 88 4.25 19.61 -14.55
N ILE A 89 4.29 18.30 -14.78
CA ILE A 89 4.82 17.74 -16.03
C ILE A 89 3.88 17.90 -17.23
N LEU A 90 2.64 18.33 -17.00
CA LEU A 90 1.65 18.62 -18.05
C LEU A 90 1.54 20.12 -18.38
N GLN A 91 2.38 20.98 -17.80
CA GLN A 91 2.28 22.42 -17.94
C GLN A 91 2.48 22.91 -19.41
N ASN A 92 3.36 22.23 -20.16
CA ASN A 92 3.63 22.59 -21.56
C ASN A 92 2.92 21.63 -22.53
N THR A 93 1.64 21.87 -22.76
CA THR A 93 0.77 21.00 -23.56
C THR A 93 1.06 21.02 -25.07
N GLU A 94 1.78 22.03 -25.61
CA GLU A 94 2.06 22.17 -27.05
C GLU A 94 2.87 21.00 -27.61
N ASN A 95 3.69 20.37 -26.79
CA ASN A 95 4.51 19.21 -27.15
C ASN A 95 3.91 17.87 -26.72
N LEU A 96 2.67 17.87 -26.21
CA LEU A 96 2.00 16.65 -25.74
C LEU A 96 0.93 16.18 -26.75
N LYS A 97 0.72 14.87 -26.83
CA LYS A 97 -0.29 14.27 -27.69
C LYS A 97 -1.45 13.71 -26.87
N TYR A 98 -2.66 13.81 -27.40
CA TYR A 98 -3.87 13.21 -26.80
C TYR A 98 -4.06 13.66 -25.34
N TYR A 99 -3.80 14.94 -25.08
CA TYR A 99 -3.99 15.55 -23.76
C TYR A 99 -5.44 15.44 -23.32
N ASN A 100 -5.62 15.06 -22.07
CA ASN A 100 -6.86 15.18 -21.31
C ASN A 100 -6.55 15.78 -19.93
N GLU A 101 -7.56 16.03 -19.12
CA GLU A 101 -7.37 16.65 -17.80
C GLU A 101 -6.51 15.85 -16.81
N TYR A 102 -6.25 14.58 -17.08
CA TYR A 102 -5.51 13.66 -16.21
C TYR A 102 -4.13 13.30 -16.73
N GLY A 103 -3.92 13.37 -18.04
CA GLY A 103 -2.66 12.92 -18.62
C GLY A 103 -2.52 13.19 -20.11
N ALA A 104 -1.37 12.81 -20.66
CA ALA A 104 -1.03 12.95 -22.07
C ALA A 104 0.12 12.02 -22.46
N PHE A 105 0.26 11.75 -23.77
CA PHE A 105 1.48 11.15 -24.29
C PHE A 105 2.56 12.18 -24.53
N SER A 106 3.82 11.79 -24.32
CA SER A 106 4.98 12.56 -24.75
C SER A 106 4.98 12.80 -26.27
N ALA A 107 5.74 13.78 -26.75
CA ALA A 107 5.82 14.13 -28.17
C ALA A 107 6.23 12.96 -29.06
N ASP A 108 7.13 12.10 -28.59
CA ASP A 108 7.59 10.90 -29.29
C ASP A 108 6.67 9.67 -29.08
N GLY A 109 5.68 9.78 -28.19
CA GLY A 109 4.70 8.74 -27.89
C GLY A 109 5.24 7.58 -27.05
N LYS A 110 6.42 7.70 -26.46
CA LYS A 110 7.05 6.63 -25.65
C LYS A 110 6.70 6.66 -24.19
N GLU A 111 6.18 7.76 -23.68
CA GLU A 111 5.79 7.94 -22.30
C GLU A 111 4.34 8.40 -22.22
N TYR A 112 3.62 7.93 -21.22
CA TYR A 112 2.34 8.48 -20.82
C TYR A 112 2.50 9.19 -19.48
N LEU A 113 2.21 10.48 -19.48
CA LEU A 113 2.37 11.40 -18.36
C LEU A 113 1.05 11.50 -17.62
N VAL A 114 1.07 11.37 -16.30
CA VAL A 114 -0.12 11.48 -15.45
C VAL A 114 0.15 12.51 -14.36
N LYS A 115 -0.87 13.33 -14.06
CA LYS A 115 -0.86 14.24 -12.94
C LYS A 115 -2.07 14.00 -12.06
N THR A 116 -1.84 13.88 -10.76
CA THR A 116 -2.89 13.70 -9.75
C THR A 116 -2.50 14.46 -8.47
N ASN A 117 -3.45 14.73 -7.63
CA ASN A 117 -3.25 15.26 -6.29
C ASN A 117 -4.39 14.81 -5.38
N LYS A 118 -4.36 15.23 -4.10
CA LYS A 118 -5.36 14.85 -3.11
C LYS A 118 -6.80 15.22 -3.52
N ASP A 119 -6.97 16.37 -4.17
CA ASP A 119 -8.29 16.93 -4.49
C ASP A 119 -8.75 16.56 -5.92
N ASN A 120 -7.79 16.31 -6.83
CA ASN A 120 -8.05 15.90 -8.20
C ASN A 120 -7.43 14.51 -8.47
N GLN A 121 -8.13 13.47 -8.02
CA GLN A 121 -7.74 12.09 -8.22
C GLN A 121 -8.25 11.57 -9.57
N LEU A 122 -7.60 10.55 -10.08
CA LEU A 122 -8.05 9.86 -11.28
C LEU A 122 -9.43 9.20 -11.07
N PRO A 123 -10.24 9.08 -12.12
CA PRO A 123 -11.58 8.47 -12.02
C PRO A 123 -11.55 6.99 -11.65
N THR A 124 -10.42 6.34 -11.85
CA THR A 124 -10.14 4.96 -11.44
C THR A 124 -8.62 4.78 -11.29
N VAL A 125 -8.21 3.66 -10.72
CA VAL A 125 -6.79 3.32 -10.58
C VAL A 125 -6.18 3.01 -11.95
N TRP A 126 -5.16 3.77 -12.35
CA TRP A 126 -4.37 3.52 -13.55
C TRP A 126 -3.10 2.80 -13.18
N SER A 127 -2.81 1.72 -13.87
CA SER A 127 -1.70 0.83 -13.54
C SER A 127 -0.77 0.59 -14.72
N HIS A 128 0.47 0.28 -14.39
CA HIS A 128 1.51 -0.11 -15.33
C HIS A 128 2.16 -1.41 -14.90
N ILE A 129 2.35 -2.33 -15.84
CA ILE A 129 3.00 -3.61 -15.61
C ILE A 129 4.39 -3.60 -16.22
N MET A 130 5.39 -3.91 -15.39
CA MET A 130 6.77 -4.12 -15.82
C MET A 130 7.15 -5.55 -15.47
N ALA A 131 7.44 -6.37 -16.48
CA ALA A 131 7.66 -7.78 -16.26
C ALA A 131 8.63 -8.38 -17.29
N ASN A 132 9.30 -9.44 -16.88
CA ASN A 132 10.01 -10.36 -17.73
C ASN A 132 9.37 -11.78 -17.66
N LYS A 133 10.03 -12.80 -18.18
CA LYS A 133 9.48 -14.17 -18.24
C LYS A 133 9.15 -14.78 -16.88
N LYS A 134 9.81 -14.35 -15.81
CA LYS A 134 9.70 -14.98 -14.48
C LYS A 134 9.28 -14.02 -13.37
N PHE A 135 9.48 -12.72 -13.54
CA PHE A 135 9.31 -11.74 -12.48
C PHE A 135 8.55 -10.53 -13.01
N GLY A 136 7.67 -9.96 -12.20
CA GLY A 136 6.94 -8.78 -12.59
C GLY A 136 6.42 -7.98 -11.41
N THR A 137 6.12 -6.73 -11.71
CA THR A 137 5.48 -5.80 -10.80
C THR A 137 4.39 -5.01 -11.52
N LEU A 138 3.28 -4.81 -10.87
CA LEU A 138 2.25 -3.84 -11.22
C LEU A 138 2.41 -2.67 -10.28
N VAL A 139 2.46 -1.46 -10.81
CA VAL A 139 2.45 -0.21 -10.04
C VAL A 139 1.28 0.66 -10.49
N THR A 140 0.73 1.44 -9.55
CA THR A 140 -0.35 2.39 -9.82
C THR A 140 0.14 3.82 -9.71
N GLN A 141 -0.68 4.79 -10.13
CA GLN A 141 -0.35 6.21 -10.00
C GLN A 141 -0.14 6.65 -8.53
N SER A 142 -0.71 5.94 -7.58
CA SER A 142 -0.57 6.24 -6.15
C SER A 142 0.54 5.43 -5.46
N MET A 143 1.38 4.74 -6.23
CA MET A 143 2.37 3.75 -5.77
C MET A 143 1.77 2.50 -5.11
N GLY A 144 0.51 2.17 -5.40
CA GLY A 144 -0.08 0.88 -5.10
C GLY A 144 0.44 -0.24 -6.02
N GLY A 145 -0.23 -1.39 -5.98
CA GLY A 145 0.11 -2.54 -6.79
C GLY A 145 0.85 -3.64 -6.03
N TYR A 146 1.50 -4.55 -6.74
CA TYR A 146 2.18 -5.71 -6.16
C TYR A 146 3.28 -6.26 -7.06
N THR A 147 4.11 -7.11 -6.49
CA THR A 147 5.21 -7.81 -7.15
C THR A 147 4.98 -9.32 -7.07
N TRP A 148 5.38 -10.06 -8.10
CA TRP A 148 5.28 -11.54 -8.15
C TRP A 148 6.52 -12.18 -8.76
N TYR A 149 6.69 -13.48 -8.47
CA TYR A 149 7.71 -14.32 -9.06
C TYR A 149 7.09 -15.61 -9.61
N LYS A 150 7.35 -15.96 -10.86
CA LYS A 150 6.80 -17.11 -11.63
C LYS A 150 5.27 -17.05 -11.81
N ASN A 151 4.49 -16.92 -10.75
CA ASN A 151 3.03 -16.94 -10.79
C ASN A 151 2.46 -15.70 -10.09
N SER A 152 1.72 -14.87 -10.86
CA SER A 152 1.16 -13.61 -10.39
C SER A 152 -0.01 -13.75 -9.40
N ARG A 153 -0.57 -14.95 -9.27
CA ARG A 153 -1.64 -15.25 -8.32
C ARG A 153 -1.13 -16.05 -7.13
N LEU A 154 -0.43 -17.17 -7.38
CA LEU A 154 -0.08 -18.14 -6.34
C LEU A 154 1.26 -17.82 -5.64
N ASN A 155 2.09 -16.98 -6.27
CA ASN A 155 3.41 -16.59 -5.71
C ASN A 155 3.63 -15.08 -5.77
N ARG A 156 2.73 -14.34 -5.13
CA ARG A 156 2.91 -12.91 -4.90
C ARG A 156 4.01 -12.69 -3.90
N VAL A 157 4.91 -11.78 -4.20
CA VAL A 157 5.94 -11.31 -3.27
C VAL A 157 5.34 -10.35 -2.27
N THR A 158 4.54 -9.40 -2.75
CA THR A 158 3.87 -8.40 -1.93
C THR A 158 2.34 -8.53 -2.03
N ALA A 159 1.65 -8.03 -1.03
CA ALA A 159 0.19 -8.02 -0.99
C ALA A 159 -0.39 -7.15 -2.11
N TRP A 160 -1.57 -7.50 -2.58
CA TRP A 160 -2.34 -6.69 -3.50
C TRP A 160 -3.81 -6.67 -3.10
N GLU A 161 -4.29 -5.50 -2.80
CA GLU A 161 -5.70 -5.23 -2.57
C GLU A 161 -6.24 -4.54 -3.82
N ASN A 162 -6.87 -5.31 -4.70
CA ASN A 162 -7.47 -4.79 -5.93
C ASN A 162 -8.79 -4.07 -5.62
N GLN A 163 -8.70 -2.95 -4.92
CA GLN A 163 -9.85 -2.12 -4.57
C GLN A 163 -9.74 -0.78 -5.29
N PRO A 164 -10.62 -0.48 -6.25
CA PRO A 164 -10.51 0.72 -7.08
C PRO A 164 -10.65 2.03 -6.30
N ASN A 165 -11.24 2.00 -5.10
CA ASN A 165 -11.51 3.20 -4.32
C ASN A 165 -10.39 3.56 -3.31
N PHE A 166 -9.48 2.65 -3.00
CA PHE A 166 -8.53 2.86 -1.91
C PHE A 166 -7.06 2.73 -2.30
N ASP A 167 -6.75 1.96 -3.33
CA ASP A 167 -5.38 1.74 -3.85
C ASP A 167 -4.30 1.76 -2.76
N ILE A 168 -4.48 0.88 -1.75
CA ILE A 168 -3.60 0.82 -0.58
C ILE A 168 -2.24 0.25 -1.00
N PRO A 169 -1.13 0.97 -0.81
CA PRO A 169 0.18 0.49 -1.21
C PRO A 169 0.67 -0.64 -0.30
N SER A 170 1.23 -1.67 -0.91
CA SER A 170 1.94 -2.76 -0.22
C SER A 170 3.43 -2.48 -0.02
N GLU A 171 3.94 -1.47 -0.69
CA GLU A 171 5.30 -0.97 -0.57
C GLU A 171 5.27 0.55 -0.45
N ILE A 172 5.98 1.09 0.55
CA ILE A 172 5.96 2.52 0.85
C ILE A 172 7.37 2.98 1.19
N ILE A 173 7.76 4.12 0.64
CA ILE A 173 8.94 4.84 1.09
C ILE A 173 8.45 6.05 1.87
N TYR A 174 8.70 6.05 3.17
CA TYR A 174 8.47 7.18 4.05
C TYR A 174 9.74 8.02 4.14
N ILE A 175 9.57 9.32 4.13
CA ILE A 175 10.65 10.29 4.34
C ILE A 175 10.30 11.13 5.56
N LYS A 176 11.25 11.27 6.48
CA LYS A 176 11.10 12.08 7.69
C LYS A 176 12.23 13.09 7.78
N ASP A 177 11.88 14.35 7.89
CA ASP A 177 12.83 15.39 8.29
C ASP A 177 13.14 15.25 9.79
N GLN A 178 14.40 15.06 10.11
CA GLN A 178 14.85 14.83 11.49
C GLN A 178 14.75 16.09 12.37
N GLU A 179 14.74 17.28 11.75
CA GLU A 179 14.68 18.57 12.45
C GLU A 179 13.25 18.99 12.69
N THR A 180 12.44 19.09 11.62
CA THR A 180 11.05 19.53 11.70
C THR A 180 10.09 18.44 12.18
N LYS A 181 10.54 17.17 12.16
CA LYS A 181 9.72 15.96 12.44
C LYS A 181 8.62 15.69 11.42
N LYS A 182 8.50 16.50 10.38
CA LYS A 182 7.54 16.28 9.29
C LYS A 182 7.81 14.94 8.63
N VAL A 183 6.73 14.20 8.34
CA VAL A 183 6.78 12.90 7.66
C VAL A 183 5.86 12.96 6.44
N TRP A 184 6.28 12.37 5.36
CA TRP A 184 5.47 12.20 4.15
C TRP A 184 5.80 10.89 3.46
N SER A 185 4.90 10.41 2.59
CA SER A 185 5.17 9.30 1.68
C SER A 185 5.65 9.82 0.33
N LEU A 186 6.49 9.04 -0.35
CA LEU A 186 6.98 9.40 -1.67
C LEU A 186 5.87 9.41 -2.72
N GLY A 187 4.91 8.48 -2.63
CA GLY A 187 3.71 8.44 -3.47
C GLY A 187 2.53 9.19 -2.88
N LEU A 188 1.47 9.36 -3.68
CA LEU A 188 0.22 9.97 -3.24
C LEU A 188 -0.35 9.26 -2.00
N ASN A 189 -0.35 7.94 -2.00
CA ASN A 189 -0.78 7.15 -0.85
C ASN A 189 0.43 6.65 -0.04
N PRO A 190 0.30 6.54 1.30
CA PRO A 190 -0.86 6.79 2.15
C PRO A 190 -0.91 8.19 2.77
N MET A 191 0.01 9.09 2.47
CA MET A 191 0.16 10.40 3.12
C MET A 191 0.18 11.53 2.08
N PRO A 192 -0.97 11.83 1.41
CA PRO A 192 -1.02 12.88 0.41
C PRO A 192 -0.84 14.26 1.04
N ASP A 193 -0.06 15.10 0.39
CA ASP A 193 -0.06 16.55 0.62
C ASP A 193 -0.90 17.28 -0.45
N ASN A 194 -0.93 18.61 -0.41
CA ASN A 194 -1.72 19.43 -1.32
C ASN A 194 -0.99 19.75 -2.64
N LYS A 195 0.07 19.01 -2.98
CA LYS A 195 0.86 19.23 -4.20
C LYS A 195 0.60 18.16 -5.25
N ASN A 196 1.08 18.40 -6.46
CA ASN A 196 0.94 17.43 -7.54
C ASN A 196 1.89 16.24 -7.36
N TYR A 197 1.35 15.08 -7.62
CA TYR A 197 2.08 13.85 -7.82
C TYR A 197 2.06 13.54 -9.32
N ASN A 198 3.24 13.49 -9.91
CA ASN A 198 3.41 13.27 -11.33
C ASN A 198 3.95 11.88 -11.56
N VAL A 199 3.36 11.16 -12.52
CA VAL A 199 3.76 9.80 -12.87
C VAL A 199 4.06 9.72 -14.34
N VAL A 200 5.15 9.07 -14.69
CA VAL A 200 5.54 8.81 -16.08
C VAL A 200 5.57 7.30 -16.30
N TYR A 201 4.69 6.82 -17.14
CA TYR A 201 4.68 5.43 -17.60
C TYR A 201 5.45 5.31 -18.92
N GLY A 202 6.67 4.78 -18.86
CA GLY A 202 7.54 4.57 -20.00
C GLY A 202 7.61 3.10 -20.41
N PHE A 203 8.32 2.80 -21.50
CA PHE A 203 8.51 1.40 -21.94
C PHE A 203 9.46 0.66 -21.00
N GLY A 204 8.87 -0.09 -20.04
CA GLY A 204 9.59 -0.92 -19.07
C GLY A 204 10.04 -0.21 -17.82
N TYR A 205 9.63 1.03 -17.58
CA TYR A 205 9.87 1.76 -16.35
C TYR A 205 8.70 2.66 -15.98
N THR A 206 8.61 3.01 -14.69
CA THR A 206 7.70 4.05 -14.18
C THR A 206 8.50 5.03 -13.34
N LYS A 207 8.24 6.34 -13.51
CA LYS A 207 8.79 7.38 -12.63
C LYS A 207 7.70 8.03 -11.83
N PHE A 208 7.98 8.27 -10.56
CA PHE A 208 7.15 9.07 -9.66
C PHE A 208 7.93 10.33 -9.30
N ILE A 209 7.34 11.50 -9.56
CA ILE A 209 7.98 12.80 -9.37
C ILE A 209 7.09 13.65 -8.48
N HIS A 210 7.64 14.12 -7.38
CA HIS A 210 6.92 14.92 -6.40
C HIS A 210 7.86 15.90 -5.72
N LYS A 211 7.32 16.94 -5.09
CA LYS A 211 8.08 17.89 -4.26
C LYS A 211 7.35 18.13 -2.97
N SER A 212 7.97 17.83 -1.86
CA SER A 212 7.45 18.06 -0.51
C SER A 212 8.54 18.63 0.39
N ASP A 213 8.18 19.56 1.26
CA ASP A 213 9.09 20.19 2.24
C ASP A 213 10.39 20.74 1.63
N GLY A 214 10.32 21.26 0.38
CA GLY A 214 11.47 21.75 -0.37
C GLY A 214 12.42 20.65 -0.85
N ILE A 215 12.03 19.39 -0.78
CA ILE A 215 12.75 18.26 -1.36
C ILE A 215 12.05 17.82 -2.65
N GLU A 216 12.74 17.95 -3.77
CA GLU A 216 12.34 17.29 -5.02
C GLU A 216 12.73 15.81 -4.94
N GLN A 217 11.80 14.95 -5.31
CA GLN A 217 11.97 13.50 -5.25
C GLN A 217 11.55 12.88 -6.59
N GLU A 218 12.41 12.00 -7.10
CA GLU A 218 12.16 11.18 -8.27
C GLU A 218 12.45 9.73 -7.90
N LEU A 219 11.47 8.86 -8.07
CA LEU A 219 11.64 7.42 -7.96
C LEU A 219 11.43 6.79 -9.32
N GLU A 220 12.44 6.11 -9.83
CA GLU A 220 12.31 5.29 -11.03
C GLU A 220 12.23 3.81 -10.63
N VAL A 221 11.22 3.11 -11.16
CA VAL A 221 10.97 1.69 -10.90
C VAL A 221 11.02 0.93 -12.20
N PHE A 222 11.71 -0.20 -12.23
CA PHE A 222 11.75 -1.08 -13.39
C PHE A 222 12.11 -2.53 -13.03
N VAL A 223 11.84 -3.44 -13.97
CA VAL A 223 12.23 -4.84 -13.92
C VAL A 223 13.18 -5.11 -15.10
N PRO A 224 14.44 -5.51 -14.84
CA PRO A 224 15.38 -5.85 -15.90
C PRO A 224 14.88 -7.03 -16.75
N LYS A 225 15.34 -7.08 -17.98
CA LYS A 225 14.89 -8.08 -18.97
C LYS A 225 15.23 -9.52 -18.57
N GLU A 226 16.38 -9.76 -17.97
CA GLU A 226 16.89 -11.11 -17.69
C GLU A 226 16.84 -11.48 -16.20
N ASP A 227 16.82 -10.49 -15.28
CA ASP A 227 16.95 -10.73 -13.84
C ASP A 227 15.60 -10.67 -13.13
N SER A 228 15.38 -11.57 -12.16
CA SER A 228 14.19 -11.62 -11.32
C SER A 228 14.31 -10.62 -10.17
N VAL A 229 14.35 -9.33 -10.49
CA VAL A 229 14.52 -8.24 -9.52
C VAL A 229 13.67 -7.03 -9.93
N LYS A 230 13.13 -6.33 -8.93
CA LYS A 230 12.59 -4.98 -9.07
C LYS A 230 13.62 -4.00 -8.56
N ILE A 231 14.00 -3.05 -9.37
CA ILE A 231 14.94 -1.99 -9.03
C ILE A 231 14.16 -0.70 -8.81
N GLN A 232 14.49 -0.01 -7.73
CA GLN A 232 13.94 1.30 -7.36
C GLN A 232 15.11 2.27 -7.19
N ILE A 233 15.16 3.32 -8.02
CA ILE A 233 16.21 4.35 -7.95
C ILE A 233 15.58 5.63 -7.42
N LEU A 234 15.89 5.96 -6.17
CA LEU A 234 15.42 7.18 -5.52
C LEU A 234 16.46 8.29 -5.65
N LYS A 235 16.06 9.42 -6.22
CA LYS A 235 16.83 10.67 -6.27
C LYS A 235 16.13 11.71 -5.41
N LEU A 236 16.87 12.31 -4.48
CA LEU A 236 16.42 13.41 -3.64
C LEU A 236 17.27 14.64 -3.90
N LYS A 237 16.62 15.78 -4.13
CA LYS A 237 17.29 17.06 -4.32
C LYS A 237 16.75 18.09 -3.33
N ASN A 238 17.63 18.58 -2.47
CA ASN A 238 17.28 19.63 -1.53
C ASN A 238 17.25 21.00 -2.25
N MET A 239 16.09 21.59 -2.33
CA MET A 239 15.86 22.92 -2.91
C MET A 239 15.89 24.04 -1.85
N ASN A 240 16.02 23.67 -0.57
CA ASN A 240 16.14 24.62 0.53
C ASN A 240 17.58 25.18 0.59
N LEU A 241 17.74 26.39 1.13
CA LEU A 241 19.04 26.98 1.39
C LEU A 241 19.81 26.26 2.51
N ASN A 242 19.10 25.66 3.45
CA ASN A 242 19.68 24.98 4.59
C ASN A 242 19.86 23.49 4.32
N ARG A 243 20.83 22.88 4.98
CA ARG A 243 20.99 21.41 4.98
C ARG A 243 19.78 20.75 5.65
N LYS A 244 19.36 19.63 5.08
CA LYS A 244 18.30 18.78 5.63
C LYS A 244 18.88 17.44 6.08
N LYS A 245 18.44 16.96 7.23
CA LYS A 245 18.76 15.61 7.71
C LYS A 245 17.53 14.74 7.58
N LEU A 246 17.52 13.87 6.59
CA LEU A 246 16.38 13.01 6.28
C LEU A 246 16.59 11.59 6.83
N LYS A 247 15.53 11.00 7.33
CA LYS A 247 15.43 9.56 7.62
C LYS A 247 14.52 8.96 6.55
N ILE A 248 14.99 7.94 5.86
CA ILE A 248 14.24 7.21 4.85
C ILE A 248 13.89 5.86 5.43
N VAL A 249 12.61 5.50 5.39
CA VAL A 249 12.12 4.22 5.88
C VAL A 249 11.36 3.52 4.76
N TYR A 250 11.86 2.38 4.33
CA TYR A 250 11.14 1.50 3.42
C TYR A 250 10.26 0.54 4.21
N TYR A 251 9.04 0.37 3.75
CA TYR A 251 8.08 -0.60 4.25
C TYR A 251 7.56 -1.47 3.12
N MET A 252 7.46 -2.77 3.37
CA MET A 252 6.87 -3.73 2.45
C MET A 252 5.99 -4.72 3.22
N LYS A 253 4.85 -5.08 2.65
CA LYS A 253 3.92 -6.10 3.15
C LYS A 253 4.13 -7.40 2.35
N PRO A 254 4.96 -8.34 2.84
CA PRO A 254 5.23 -9.59 2.14
C PRO A 254 4.05 -10.54 2.27
N VAL A 255 3.80 -11.32 1.21
CA VAL A 255 2.82 -12.42 1.20
C VAL A 255 3.50 -13.74 0.91
N LEU A 256 4.43 -13.77 -0.03
CA LEU A 256 5.16 -14.97 -0.48
C LEU A 256 4.21 -16.15 -0.73
N GLY A 257 3.11 -15.87 -1.44
CA GLY A 257 2.04 -16.84 -1.65
C GLY A 257 0.81 -16.24 -2.33
N GLU A 258 -0.35 -16.86 -2.10
CA GLU A 258 -1.61 -16.44 -2.71
C GLU A 258 -2.22 -15.22 -1.99
N ASP A 259 -2.28 -15.27 -0.67
CA ASP A 259 -2.87 -14.22 0.15
C ASP A 259 -2.21 -14.09 1.53
N GLU A 260 -2.46 -12.92 2.17
CA GLU A 260 -1.89 -12.56 3.46
C GLU A 260 -2.34 -13.48 4.60
N LEU A 261 -3.63 -13.86 4.63
CA LEU A 261 -4.18 -14.65 5.74
C LEU A 261 -3.54 -16.03 5.80
N LYS A 262 -3.28 -16.64 4.64
CA LYS A 262 -2.61 -17.94 4.54
C LYS A 262 -1.12 -17.88 4.87
N SER A 263 -0.49 -16.73 4.70
CA SER A 263 0.95 -16.54 4.88
C SER A 263 1.34 -16.00 6.25
N ASN A 264 0.40 -15.36 6.97
CA ASN A 264 0.65 -14.79 8.29
C ASN A 264 1.20 -15.83 9.26
N GLY A 265 2.27 -15.46 9.98
CA GLY A 265 2.93 -16.32 10.97
C GLY A 265 3.96 -17.31 10.38
N TYR A 266 3.99 -17.52 9.07
CA TYR A 266 4.87 -18.49 8.42
C TYR A 266 6.03 -17.85 7.63
N ILE A 267 6.06 -16.53 7.53
CA ILE A 267 7.15 -15.81 6.86
C ILE A 267 8.29 -15.65 7.83
N ASP A 268 9.42 -16.31 7.52
CA ASP A 268 10.69 -16.19 8.24
C ASP A 268 11.56 -15.13 7.58
N LEU A 269 11.92 -14.11 8.34
CA LEU A 269 12.75 -12.99 7.89
C LEU A 269 14.11 -13.04 8.61
N LYS A 270 15.19 -12.91 7.86
CA LYS A 270 16.56 -12.87 8.40
C LYS A 270 17.33 -11.70 7.80
N TYR A 271 18.00 -10.93 8.63
CA TYR A 271 18.90 -9.88 8.21
C TYR A 271 20.34 -10.37 8.22
N ASP A 272 20.96 -10.42 7.05
CA ASP A 272 22.39 -10.60 6.90
C ASP A 272 23.08 -9.24 6.95
N LYS A 273 23.66 -8.94 8.10
CA LYS A 273 24.36 -7.67 8.37
C LYS A 273 25.61 -7.49 7.52
N ASN A 274 26.29 -8.59 7.15
CA ASN A 274 27.53 -8.53 6.40
C ASN A 274 27.27 -8.10 4.95
N ASN A 275 26.19 -8.61 4.37
CA ASN A 275 25.81 -8.33 2.98
C ASN A 275 24.77 -7.22 2.88
N ASN A 276 24.28 -6.68 3.99
CA ASN A 276 23.22 -5.67 4.04
C ASN A 276 21.93 -6.12 3.33
N ILE A 277 21.51 -7.36 3.56
CA ILE A 277 20.40 -8.01 2.88
C ILE A 277 19.38 -8.54 3.90
N ILE A 278 18.11 -8.26 3.69
CA ILE A 278 17.00 -8.95 4.35
C ILE A 278 16.53 -10.08 3.43
N CYS A 279 16.57 -11.30 3.93
CA CYS A 279 16.02 -12.49 3.27
C CYS A 279 14.67 -12.82 3.88
N ALA A 280 13.69 -13.21 3.07
CA ALA A 280 12.43 -13.72 3.59
C ALA A 280 11.93 -14.92 2.79
N GLN A 281 11.29 -15.86 3.49
CA GLN A 281 10.81 -17.12 2.95
C GLN A 281 9.47 -17.48 3.64
N ASN A 282 8.54 -18.04 2.88
CA ASN A 282 7.31 -18.60 3.43
C ASN A 282 7.49 -20.10 3.69
N LEU A 283 7.62 -20.50 4.94
CA LEU A 283 7.88 -21.88 5.35
C LEU A 283 6.68 -22.83 5.11
N TYR A 284 5.50 -22.28 4.94
CA TYR A 284 4.25 -23.06 4.77
C TYR A 284 3.84 -23.23 3.31
N ASN A 285 4.39 -22.45 2.38
CA ASN A 285 4.03 -22.54 0.96
C ASN A 285 4.49 -23.89 0.37
N SER A 286 3.55 -24.73 -0.06
CA SER A 286 3.87 -26.09 -0.54
C SER A 286 4.57 -26.08 -1.91
N GLU A 287 4.21 -25.18 -2.79
CA GLU A 287 4.71 -25.12 -4.17
C GLU A 287 6.00 -24.28 -4.28
N PHE A 288 6.04 -23.14 -3.56
CA PHE A 288 7.11 -22.14 -3.66
C PHE A 288 7.95 -22.04 -2.37
N LYS A 289 7.89 -23.03 -1.49
CA LYS A 289 8.60 -23.00 -0.18
C LYS A 289 10.11 -22.82 -0.26
N ASN A 290 10.71 -23.14 -1.41
CA ASN A 290 12.15 -22.99 -1.61
C ASN A 290 12.51 -21.62 -2.22
N ASP A 291 11.52 -20.82 -2.61
CA ASP A 291 11.77 -19.48 -3.13
C ASP A 291 12.07 -18.53 -1.96
N VAL A 292 13.16 -17.80 -2.08
CA VAL A 292 13.61 -16.81 -1.08
C VAL A 292 13.63 -15.46 -1.77
N ILE A 293 13.05 -14.46 -1.14
CA ILE A 293 13.20 -13.07 -1.58
C ILE A 293 14.35 -12.40 -0.86
N TYR A 294 14.97 -11.47 -1.54
CA TYR A 294 16.06 -10.64 -1.04
C TYR A 294 15.68 -9.18 -1.19
N VAL A 295 15.81 -8.43 -0.10
CA VAL A 295 15.61 -6.97 -0.09
C VAL A 295 16.90 -6.32 0.39
N SER A 296 17.40 -5.38 -0.40
CA SER A 296 18.63 -4.65 -0.11
C SER A 296 18.54 -3.22 -0.63
N ASN A 297 19.47 -2.38 -0.22
CA ASN A 297 19.66 -1.03 -0.72
C ASN A 297 21.15 -0.68 -0.81
N SER A 298 21.48 0.41 -1.48
CA SER A 298 22.87 0.90 -1.63
C SER A 298 23.49 1.41 -0.33
N GLU A 299 22.66 1.85 0.61
CA GLU A 299 23.11 2.39 1.89
C GLU A 299 23.01 1.32 2.98
N LYS A 300 23.79 1.47 4.04
CA LYS A 300 23.74 0.54 5.16
C LYS A 300 22.43 0.72 5.95
N MET A 301 21.69 -0.37 6.10
CA MET A 301 20.52 -0.40 6.98
C MET A 301 20.94 -0.15 8.44
N GLN A 302 20.32 0.84 9.06
CA GLN A 302 20.58 1.20 10.46
C GLN A 302 19.82 0.28 11.42
N SER A 303 18.55 0.03 11.10
CA SER A 303 17.69 -0.89 11.83
C SER A 303 16.57 -1.43 10.94
N TYR A 304 15.93 -2.52 11.39
CA TYR A 304 14.83 -3.16 10.66
C TYR A 304 13.79 -3.72 11.63
N THR A 305 12.64 -4.12 11.09
CA THR A 305 11.65 -4.94 11.80
C THR A 305 10.90 -5.85 10.84
N GLY A 306 10.66 -7.07 11.29
CA GLY A 306 9.77 -8.03 10.64
C GLY A 306 8.35 -8.02 11.21
N ASP A 307 8.09 -7.22 12.24
CA ASP A 307 6.83 -7.21 12.99
C ASP A 307 5.96 -6.01 12.59
N LYS A 308 4.88 -6.28 11.87
CA LYS A 308 3.90 -5.26 11.44
C LYS A 308 3.26 -4.54 12.64
N ASN A 309 2.98 -5.27 13.74
CA ASN A 309 2.39 -4.68 14.93
C ASN A 309 3.36 -3.72 15.62
N PHE A 310 4.66 -4.04 15.65
CA PHE A 310 5.67 -3.12 16.15
C PHE A 310 5.78 -1.87 15.28
N PHE A 311 5.75 -2.05 13.94
CA PHE A 311 5.92 -0.94 13.00
C PHE A 311 4.74 0.04 13.07
N PHE A 312 3.51 -0.46 13.05
CA PHE A 312 2.34 0.41 13.13
C PHE A 312 1.98 0.82 14.56
N GLY A 313 2.20 -0.03 15.55
CA GLY A 313 1.84 0.24 16.94
C GLY A 313 0.35 0.52 17.09
N ASN A 314 0.02 1.65 17.70
CA ASN A 314 -1.34 2.18 17.80
C ASN A 314 -1.73 3.05 16.59
N GLY A 315 -0.81 3.29 15.68
CA GLY A 315 -1.03 4.04 14.45
C GLY A 315 -1.53 3.16 13.30
N ASN A 316 -1.40 3.68 12.11
CA ASN A 316 -1.77 2.99 10.88
C ASN A 316 -0.76 3.26 9.76
N ILE A 317 -1.11 2.90 8.53
CA ILE A 317 -0.27 3.09 7.35
C ILE A 317 0.06 4.57 7.08
N SER A 318 -0.83 5.51 7.43
CA SER A 318 -0.62 6.96 7.28
C SER A 318 0.09 7.60 8.47
N ASN A 319 0.22 6.89 9.60
CA ASN A 319 0.90 7.40 10.80
C ASN A 319 1.50 6.24 11.62
N PRO A 320 2.50 5.52 11.08
CA PRO A 320 3.09 4.40 11.80
C PRO A 320 3.93 4.87 12.97
N ASP A 321 3.75 4.22 14.13
CA ASP A 321 4.53 4.55 15.34
C ASP A 321 6.03 4.26 15.18
N GLY A 322 6.39 3.33 14.29
CA GLY A 322 7.78 3.03 13.94
C GLY A 322 8.56 4.25 13.46
N LEU A 323 7.89 5.18 12.75
CA LEU A 323 8.53 6.42 12.29
C LEU A 323 8.81 7.42 13.41
N LYS A 324 8.14 7.28 14.56
CA LYS A 324 8.34 8.14 15.75
C LYS A 324 9.50 7.67 16.61
N LYS A 325 9.86 6.38 16.51
CA LYS A 325 10.93 5.75 17.29
C LYS A 325 12.31 6.17 16.79
N SER A 326 13.29 6.09 17.67
CA SER A 326 14.70 6.35 17.33
C SER A 326 15.27 5.29 16.39
N SER A 327 14.85 4.02 16.59
CA SER A 327 15.24 2.87 15.76
C SER A 327 14.14 1.80 15.78
N LEU A 328 14.15 0.93 14.79
CA LEU A 328 13.34 -0.28 14.76
C LEU A 328 13.95 -1.36 15.68
N ASN A 329 13.18 -2.41 16.01
CA ASN A 329 13.54 -3.38 17.06
C ASN A 329 14.48 -4.50 16.62
N ASN A 330 14.84 -4.59 15.36
CA ASN A 330 15.70 -5.64 14.77
C ASN A 330 15.19 -7.08 14.99
N GLU A 331 13.88 -7.26 14.94
CA GLU A 331 13.24 -8.55 15.16
C GLU A 331 12.74 -9.22 13.88
N ASN A 332 12.71 -10.56 13.91
CA ASN A 332 12.17 -11.43 12.88
C ASN A 332 10.62 -11.36 12.81
N SER A 333 10.05 -11.85 11.72
CA SER A 333 8.60 -11.91 11.47
C SER A 333 7.95 -13.25 11.84
N LEU A 334 8.72 -14.29 12.12
CA LEU A 334 8.17 -15.64 12.35
C LEU A 334 7.22 -15.66 13.56
N GLY A 335 6.02 -16.21 13.36
CA GLY A 335 4.95 -16.23 14.37
C GLY A 335 4.22 -14.90 14.58
N LYS A 336 4.53 -13.88 13.78
CA LYS A 336 3.95 -12.52 13.86
C LYS A 336 3.18 -12.18 12.59
N LYS A 337 2.51 -11.03 12.58
CA LYS A 337 2.04 -10.42 11.33
C LYS A 337 3.27 -9.85 10.60
N PRO A 338 3.61 -10.36 9.41
CA PRO A 338 4.88 -10.02 8.79
C PRO A 338 4.87 -8.63 8.15
N CYS A 339 6.00 -7.95 8.23
CA CYS A 339 6.38 -6.85 7.35
C CYS A 339 7.90 -6.90 7.11
N ILE A 340 8.36 -6.20 6.11
CA ILE A 340 9.78 -5.83 5.99
C ILE A 340 9.83 -4.32 6.06
N ALA A 341 10.31 -3.78 7.16
CA ALA A 341 10.58 -2.37 7.28
C ALA A 341 12.03 -2.15 7.73
N TYR A 342 12.71 -1.18 7.12
CA TYR A 342 14.08 -0.81 7.46
C TYR A 342 14.34 0.68 7.21
N GLU A 343 15.35 1.20 7.88
CA GLU A 343 15.78 2.59 7.81
C GLU A 343 17.29 2.73 7.57
#